data_2c82519121ee63314d4d87c52c130e61
#
_entry.id   2c82519121ee63314d4d87c52c130e61
#
_cell.length_a   1.000
_cell.length_b   1.000
_cell.length_c   1.000
_cell.angle_alpha   90.00
_cell.angle_beta   90.00
_cell.angle_gamma   90.00
#
_symmetry.space_group_name_H-M   'P 1'
#
loop_
_entity.id
_entity.type
_entity.pdbx_description
1 polymer ?
#
loop_
_entity_poly.entity_id
_entity_poly.type
_entity_poly.pdbx_seq_one_letter_code
_entity_poly.pdbx_strand_id
1 'polypeptide(L)'
;MGKLTGVIVDKNSGEQIEARVKVLASSGVFAHPTNAILKVGPGEPFFYSDGSFEVEVGRGAAQIIVERGTEYAPANVTVDMPSNGTETVEILLERWTTLQDSGWHPGNTHIHYDEKETRPDERLSLDPRVEDLRMTAVSVLKRWDLEYATNKYPPGMLTEFSTAHHYVQSGEESRHNSGGWETGYGHIMLLNLRNIVEPLSRGAIVDAFDPDYPPLSYACDDAHRQGGIVIWCHNGQGMEAPVAAALGKLDAFNLFDPNWNEVEYDIYYRMLNAGMRLPASTGSDWFISSANRVYADTGAAFDYEGWLDALKKGKTFITNGPVVYLSVNGQGPGSEVTANPGDNLSVEVTWESHYPVRSAELLVNGLVPVAKTAGGDSTSGTLKADVTADFDGWIAARLFSADRDSFAQPLFAHTSPVYVTVGRDGPHKS
;
A
#
# COMPACT_ATOMS: atom_id res chain seq x y z
N MET A 1 -10.19 24.46 -30.74
CA MET A 1 -10.30 23.19 -29.99
C MET A 1 -11.72 23.08 -29.44
N GLY A 2 -12.27 21.87 -29.32
CA GLY A 2 -13.52 21.66 -28.63
C GLY A 2 -13.29 21.56 -27.13
N LYS A 3 -14.34 21.76 -26.37
CA LYS A 3 -14.37 21.64 -24.91
C LYS A 3 -15.02 20.32 -24.52
N LEU A 4 -14.35 19.49 -23.75
CA LEU A 4 -14.86 18.27 -23.18
C LEU A 4 -15.16 18.46 -21.71
N THR A 5 -16.38 18.18 -21.29
CA THR A 5 -16.80 18.17 -19.89
C THR A 5 -17.14 16.74 -19.50
N GLY A 6 -16.50 16.23 -18.45
CA GLY A 6 -16.76 14.90 -17.92
C GLY A 6 -17.31 14.97 -16.49
N VAL A 7 -18.28 14.09 -16.18
CA VAL A 7 -18.77 13.84 -14.83
C VAL A 7 -18.57 12.38 -14.51
N ILE A 8 -17.96 12.07 -13.37
CA ILE A 8 -17.60 10.71 -12.95
C ILE A 8 -18.57 10.29 -11.84
N VAL A 9 -19.25 9.19 -12.06
CA VAL A 9 -20.34 8.73 -11.19
C VAL A 9 -20.11 7.27 -10.78
N ASP A 10 -20.29 6.97 -9.52
CA ASP A 10 -20.41 5.58 -9.06
C ASP A 10 -21.69 4.96 -9.61
N LYS A 11 -21.54 3.86 -10.34
CA LYS A 11 -22.64 3.20 -11.05
C LYS A 11 -23.73 2.67 -10.10
N ASN A 12 -23.36 2.33 -8.86
CA ASN A 12 -24.28 1.71 -7.90
C ASN A 12 -25.03 2.75 -7.07
N SER A 13 -24.33 3.78 -6.58
CA SER A 13 -24.93 4.83 -5.74
C SER A 13 -25.51 6.00 -6.55
N GLY A 14 -25.02 6.22 -7.77
CA GLY A 14 -25.34 7.41 -8.56
C GLY A 14 -24.68 8.69 -8.05
N GLU A 15 -23.78 8.59 -7.11
CA GLU A 15 -23.04 9.73 -6.55
C GLU A 15 -21.82 10.09 -7.41
N GLN A 16 -21.52 11.38 -7.49
CA GLN A 16 -20.29 11.85 -8.09
C GLN A 16 -19.11 11.49 -7.20
N ILE A 17 -18.04 10.92 -7.80
CA ILE A 17 -16.88 10.42 -7.07
C ILE A 17 -15.55 10.89 -7.67
N GLU A 18 -14.56 11.07 -6.81
CA GLU A 18 -13.19 11.40 -7.19
C GLU A 18 -12.54 10.24 -7.95
N ALA A 19 -11.74 10.60 -8.96
CA ALA A 19 -11.00 9.60 -9.75
C ALA A 19 -9.79 10.23 -10.45
N ARG A 20 -8.87 9.40 -10.92
CA ARG A 20 -7.82 9.82 -11.85
C ARG A 20 -8.31 9.64 -13.29
N VAL A 21 -8.01 10.64 -14.13
CA VAL A 21 -8.54 10.75 -15.48
C VAL A 21 -7.39 10.92 -16.47
N LYS A 22 -7.44 10.16 -17.54
CA LYS A 22 -6.55 10.31 -18.70
C LYS A 22 -7.40 10.63 -19.93
N VAL A 23 -7.18 11.76 -20.54
CA VAL A 23 -7.82 12.14 -21.80
C VAL A 23 -6.78 12.17 -22.91
N LEU A 24 -6.91 11.31 -23.89
CA LEU A 24 -6.06 11.29 -25.09
C LEU A 24 -6.82 11.85 -26.28
N ALA A 25 -6.33 12.96 -26.83
CA ALA A 25 -6.84 13.47 -28.11
C ALA A 25 -6.57 12.46 -29.24
N SER A 26 -7.27 12.61 -30.39
CA SER A 26 -7.04 11.79 -31.60
C SER A 26 -5.59 11.83 -32.11
N SER A 27 -4.81 12.85 -31.73
CA SER A 27 -3.39 12.97 -32.02
C SER A 27 -2.48 12.21 -31.05
N GLY A 28 -3.03 11.56 -30.02
CA GLY A 28 -2.28 10.92 -28.94
C GLY A 28 -1.79 11.88 -27.84
N VAL A 29 -2.12 13.16 -27.91
CA VAL A 29 -1.72 14.15 -26.90
C VAL A 29 -2.58 13.97 -25.64
N PHE A 30 -1.93 13.89 -24.48
CA PHE A 30 -2.59 13.93 -23.18
C PHE A 30 -3.13 15.33 -22.90
N ALA A 31 -4.44 15.44 -22.75
CA ALA A 31 -5.13 16.68 -22.43
C ALA A 31 -5.57 16.68 -20.95
N HIS A 32 -5.32 17.78 -20.26
CA HIS A 32 -5.67 17.97 -18.86
C HIS A 32 -6.04 19.41 -18.54
N PRO A 33 -6.78 19.69 -17.46
CA PRO A 33 -7.02 21.05 -17.00
C PRO A 33 -5.71 21.78 -16.66
N THR A 34 -5.64 23.08 -16.92
CA THR A 34 -4.40 23.87 -16.74
C THR A 34 -3.84 23.78 -15.32
N ASN A 35 -4.73 23.73 -14.31
CA ASN A 35 -4.36 23.69 -12.89
C ASN A 35 -4.57 22.30 -12.26
N ALA A 36 -4.63 21.25 -13.06
CA ALA A 36 -4.85 19.91 -12.54
C ALA A 36 -3.69 19.45 -11.62
N ILE A 37 -4.02 18.69 -10.62
CA ILE A 37 -3.06 17.87 -9.89
C ILE A 37 -2.76 16.66 -10.76
N LEU A 38 -1.51 16.50 -11.15
CA LEU A 38 -1.09 15.37 -12.00
C LEU A 38 -0.62 14.20 -11.13
N LYS A 39 -0.88 12.99 -11.60
CA LYS A 39 -0.32 11.77 -11.03
C LYS A 39 1.20 11.85 -11.05
N VAL A 40 1.83 11.50 -9.96
CA VAL A 40 3.28 11.29 -9.85
C VAL A 40 3.57 9.79 -9.93
N GLY A 41 4.78 9.43 -10.34
CA GLY A 41 5.22 8.05 -10.50
C GLY A 41 5.21 7.55 -11.94
N PRO A 42 5.67 6.32 -12.15
CA PRO A 42 5.81 5.73 -13.47
C PRO A 42 4.46 5.40 -14.13
N GLY A 43 4.54 4.90 -15.37
CA GLY A 43 3.39 4.40 -16.13
C GLY A 43 2.58 5.51 -16.80
N GLU A 44 1.27 5.33 -16.85
CA GLU A 44 0.36 6.15 -17.61
C GLU A 44 0.15 7.55 -16.99
N PRO A 45 0.07 8.63 -17.80
CA PRO A 45 -0.22 9.95 -17.27
C PRO A 45 -1.70 10.09 -16.95
N PHE A 46 -1.99 10.61 -15.75
CA PHE A 46 -3.34 10.97 -15.32
C PHE A 46 -3.34 12.33 -14.64
N PHE A 47 -4.48 12.99 -14.64
CA PHE A 47 -4.78 14.06 -13.69
C PHE A 47 -5.85 13.59 -12.70
N TYR A 48 -5.86 14.21 -11.52
CA TYR A 48 -6.82 13.91 -10.48
C TYR A 48 -8.02 14.85 -10.59
N SER A 49 -9.22 14.29 -10.42
CA SER A 49 -10.50 14.97 -10.49
C SER A 49 -11.29 14.74 -9.21
N ASP A 50 -11.97 15.76 -8.74
CA ASP A 50 -12.93 15.72 -7.64
C ASP A 50 -14.33 15.21 -8.05
N GLY A 51 -14.40 14.54 -9.23
CA GLY A 51 -15.59 13.93 -9.79
C GLY A 51 -16.09 14.63 -11.06
N SER A 52 -15.53 15.79 -11.42
CA SER A 52 -15.82 16.44 -12.71
C SER A 52 -14.58 17.09 -13.28
N PHE A 53 -14.54 17.25 -14.60
CA PHE A 53 -13.44 17.91 -15.27
C PHE A 53 -13.88 18.60 -16.54
N GLU A 54 -13.06 19.56 -16.95
CA GLU A 54 -13.21 20.27 -18.19
C GLU A 54 -11.83 20.43 -18.85
N VAL A 55 -11.70 19.98 -20.11
CA VAL A 55 -10.46 20.04 -20.87
C VAL A 55 -10.70 20.49 -22.30
N GLU A 56 -9.73 21.19 -22.86
CA GLU A 56 -9.71 21.50 -24.29
C GLU A 56 -9.08 20.34 -25.07
N VAL A 57 -9.81 19.82 -26.07
CA VAL A 57 -9.39 18.67 -26.87
C VAL A 57 -9.46 19.02 -28.36
N GLY A 58 -8.50 18.53 -29.12
CA GLY A 58 -8.50 18.64 -30.58
C GLY A 58 -9.66 17.85 -31.20
N ARG A 59 -10.07 18.21 -32.42
CA ARG A 59 -11.11 17.52 -33.19
C ARG A 59 -10.77 16.03 -33.40
N GLY A 60 -11.78 15.17 -33.34
CA GLY A 60 -11.71 13.73 -33.63
C GLY A 60 -11.94 12.91 -32.39
N ALA A 61 -11.77 11.60 -32.49
CA ALA A 61 -12.03 10.67 -31.40
C ALA A 61 -11.07 10.90 -30.21
N ALA A 62 -11.61 11.31 -29.08
CA ALA A 62 -10.87 11.41 -27.80
C ALA A 62 -11.17 10.16 -26.98
N GLN A 63 -10.11 9.54 -26.46
CA GLN A 63 -10.22 8.41 -25.53
C GLN A 63 -10.13 8.94 -24.10
N ILE A 64 -11.05 8.53 -23.24
CA ILE A 64 -11.10 8.88 -21.82
C ILE A 64 -10.96 7.59 -21.01
N ILE A 65 -9.94 7.51 -20.19
CA ILE A 65 -9.74 6.42 -19.25
C ILE A 65 -9.88 6.99 -17.84
N VAL A 66 -10.71 6.35 -17.02
CA VAL A 66 -10.95 6.78 -15.64
C VAL A 66 -10.73 5.61 -14.71
N GLU A 67 -9.97 5.85 -13.64
CA GLU A 67 -9.63 4.85 -12.63
C GLU A 67 -9.81 5.42 -11.22
N ARG A 68 -10.23 4.57 -10.28
CA ARG A 68 -10.34 4.90 -8.86
C ARG A 68 -9.90 3.72 -8.01
N GLY A 69 -8.87 3.91 -7.20
CA GLY A 69 -8.38 2.87 -6.29
C GLY A 69 -8.20 1.51 -6.97
N THR A 70 -8.33 0.42 -6.20
CA THR A 70 -8.20 -0.97 -6.68
C THR A 70 -9.52 -1.74 -6.69
N GLU A 71 -10.57 -1.21 -6.07
CA GLU A 71 -11.88 -1.87 -5.99
C GLU A 71 -12.84 -1.45 -7.11
N TYR A 72 -12.44 -0.49 -7.96
CA TYR A 72 -13.21 -0.08 -9.14
C TYR A 72 -12.59 -0.60 -10.42
N ALA A 73 -13.46 -1.06 -11.33
CA ALA A 73 -13.04 -1.40 -12.68
C ALA A 73 -12.74 -0.12 -13.47
N PRO A 74 -11.63 -0.05 -14.22
CA PRO A 74 -11.34 1.08 -15.10
C PRO A 74 -12.45 1.29 -16.14
N ALA A 75 -12.89 2.52 -16.32
CA ALA A 75 -13.79 2.89 -17.40
C ALA A 75 -13.02 3.42 -18.60
N ASN A 76 -13.45 3.05 -19.81
CA ASN A 76 -12.87 3.51 -21.06
C ASN A 76 -14.00 3.99 -21.99
N VAL A 77 -13.99 5.28 -22.31
CA VAL A 77 -15.03 5.93 -23.10
C VAL A 77 -14.39 6.66 -24.29
N THR A 78 -15.00 6.59 -25.46
CA THR A 78 -14.57 7.36 -26.63
C THR A 78 -15.63 8.40 -26.98
N VAL A 79 -15.18 9.65 -27.17
CA VAL A 79 -16.05 10.79 -27.55
C VAL A 79 -15.51 11.40 -28.83
N ASP A 80 -16.40 11.66 -29.81
CA ASP A 80 -16.02 12.35 -31.04
C ASP A 80 -16.08 13.86 -30.84
N MET A 81 -14.92 14.49 -30.74
CA MET A 81 -14.78 15.91 -30.44
C MET A 81 -14.98 16.77 -31.69
N PRO A 82 -15.87 17.78 -31.65
CA PRO A 82 -16.02 18.75 -32.74
C PRO A 82 -14.83 19.69 -32.83
N SER A 83 -14.72 20.39 -33.94
CA SER A 83 -13.68 21.46 -34.11
C SER A 83 -13.86 22.63 -33.14
N ASN A 84 -15.12 22.95 -32.85
CA ASN A 84 -15.57 23.96 -31.88
C ASN A 84 -16.85 23.47 -31.21
N GLY A 85 -17.14 23.97 -30.02
CA GLY A 85 -18.29 23.55 -29.24
C GLY A 85 -17.91 22.73 -28.01
N THR A 86 -18.91 22.24 -27.29
CA THR A 86 -18.76 21.47 -26.05
C THR A 86 -19.41 20.11 -26.21
N GLU A 87 -18.69 19.08 -25.80
CA GLU A 87 -19.21 17.75 -25.58
C GLU A 87 -19.26 17.45 -24.08
N THR A 88 -20.32 16.79 -23.63
CA THR A 88 -20.49 16.39 -22.24
C THR A 88 -20.65 14.88 -22.15
N VAL A 89 -19.95 14.24 -21.25
CA VAL A 89 -20.00 12.80 -21.05
C VAL A 89 -20.13 12.47 -19.56
N GLU A 90 -21.04 11.56 -19.25
CA GLU A 90 -21.12 10.90 -17.95
C GLU A 90 -20.31 9.60 -18.01
N ILE A 91 -19.45 9.36 -17.04
CA ILE A 91 -18.55 8.22 -16.97
C ILE A 91 -18.91 7.42 -15.73
N LEU A 92 -19.45 6.22 -15.94
CA LEU A 92 -19.85 5.34 -14.86
C LEU A 92 -18.68 4.45 -14.44
N LEU A 93 -18.25 4.54 -13.18
CA LEU A 93 -17.31 3.61 -12.57
C LEU A 93 -18.04 2.52 -11.81
N GLU A 94 -17.72 1.28 -12.08
CA GLU A 94 -18.29 0.11 -11.44
C GLU A 94 -17.36 -0.43 -10.36
N ARG A 95 -17.84 -0.47 -9.12
CA ARG A 95 -17.14 -1.16 -8.04
C ARG A 95 -17.31 -2.66 -8.23
N TRP A 96 -16.22 -3.39 -8.49
CA TRP A 96 -16.24 -4.83 -8.75
C TRP A 96 -16.19 -5.66 -7.45
N THR A 97 -15.69 -5.08 -6.36
CA THR A 97 -15.69 -5.69 -5.02
C THR A 97 -15.83 -4.61 -3.94
N THR A 98 -16.37 -4.99 -2.78
CA THR A 98 -16.55 -4.11 -1.62
C THR A 98 -15.95 -4.78 -0.38
N LEU A 99 -14.63 -4.67 -0.22
CA LEU A 99 -13.88 -5.35 0.84
C LEU A 99 -14.23 -4.82 2.23
N GLN A 100 -14.64 -3.56 2.33
CA GLN A 100 -15.09 -2.95 3.59
C GLN A 100 -16.32 -3.67 4.20
N ASP A 101 -17.18 -4.29 3.39
CA ASP A 101 -18.33 -5.05 3.90
C ASP A 101 -17.89 -6.32 4.63
N SER A 102 -16.68 -6.79 4.35
CA SER A 102 -16.02 -7.92 5.01
C SER A 102 -15.02 -7.48 6.08
N GLY A 103 -14.96 -6.18 6.40
CA GLY A 103 -14.08 -5.62 7.44
C GLY A 103 -12.67 -5.25 6.99
N TRP A 104 -12.36 -5.38 5.70
CA TRP A 104 -11.04 -5.04 5.15
C TRP A 104 -10.99 -3.60 4.65
N HIS A 105 -10.04 -2.82 5.14
CA HIS A 105 -9.95 -1.40 4.82
C HIS A 105 -8.55 -1.04 4.30
N PRO A 106 -8.46 -0.38 3.11
CA PRO A 106 -7.20 -0.07 2.47
C PRO A 106 -6.50 1.13 3.11
N GLY A 107 -5.18 1.04 3.22
CA GLY A 107 -4.34 2.14 3.65
C GLY A 107 -3.02 2.22 2.90
N ASN A 108 -2.40 3.40 2.97
CA ASN A 108 -1.05 3.66 2.52
C ASN A 108 -0.23 4.17 3.70
N THR A 109 0.80 3.43 4.08
CA THR A 109 1.58 3.68 5.30
C THR A 109 2.78 4.60 5.10
N HIS A 110 3.07 5.04 3.85
CA HIS A 110 4.29 5.76 3.55
C HIS A 110 4.10 6.73 2.38
N ILE A 111 4.01 8.02 2.68
CA ILE A 111 3.87 9.09 1.69
C ILE A 111 4.71 10.29 2.08
N HIS A 112 5.47 10.84 1.14
CA HIS A 112 6.10 12.15 1.22
C HIS A 112 5.72 13.00 0.02
N TYR A 113 5.65 14.32 0.20
CA TYR A 113 5.67 15.28 -0.90
C TYR A 113 7.02 15.98 -0.92
N ASP A 114 7.63 16.06 -2.10
CA ASP A 114 8.96 16.65 -2.26
C ASP A 114 8.96 18.18 -2.04
N GLU A 115 10.13 18.78 -2.06
CA GLU A 115 10.34 20.22 -1.84
C GLU A 115 9.73 21.09 -2.95
N LYS A 116 9.36 20.50 -4.09
CA LYS A 116 8.80 21.21 -5.23
C LYS A 116 7.28 21.22 -5.24
N GLU A 117 6.64 20.40 -4.39
CA GLU A 117 5.19 20.40 -4.29
C GLU A 117 4.70 21.71 -3.66
N THR A 118 3.97 22.50 -4.46
CA THR A 118 3.49 23.83 -4.06
C THR A 118 2.05 23.83 -3.54
N ARG A 119 1.33 22.72 -3.72
CA ARG A 119 -0.08 22.56 -3.33
C ARG A 119 -0.29 21.29 -2.48
N PRO A 120 0.49 21.09 -1.41
CA PRO A 120 0.44 19.85 -0.62
C PRO A 120 -0.95 19.63 0.02
N ASP A 121 -1.65 20.69 0.44
CA ASP A 121 -2.98 20.59 1.06
C ASP A 121 -4.05 20.15 0.05
N GLU A 122 -4.02 20.72 -1.16
CA GLU A 122 -4.94 20.30 -2.22
C GLU A 122 -4.70 18.84 -2.60
N ARG A 123 -3.42 18.46 -2.70
CA ARG A 123 -3.04 17.09 -2.99
C ARG A 123 -3.50 16.15 -1.87
N LEU A 124 -3.19 16.46 -0.61
CA LEU A 124 -3.57 15.61 0.51
C LEU A 124 -5.09 15.50 0.70
N SER A 125 -5.84 16.53 0.27
CA SER A 125 -7.30 16.48 0.24
C SER A 125 -7.86 15.62 -0.89
N LEU A 126 -7.13 15.41 -1.99
CA LEU A 126 -7.63 14.76 -3.20
C LEU A 126 -7.03 13.38 -3.45
N ASP A 127 -5.68 13.24 -3.42
CA ASP A 127 -4.98 12.01 -3.77
C ASP A 127 -5.53 10.77 -3.05
N PRO A 128 -5.74 10.79 -1.70
CA PRO A 128 -6.24 9.61 -0.98
C PRO A 128 -7.66 9.22 -1.37
N ARG A 129 -8.51 10.20 -1.70
CA ARG A 129 -9.90 9.94 -2.11
C ARG A 129 -9.97 9.39 -3.52
N VAL A 130 -9.13 9.89 -4.42
CA VAL A 130 -8.97 9.34 -5.77
C VAL A 130 -8.51 7.88 -5.72
N GLU A 131 -7.66 7.54 -4.77
CA GLU A 131 -7.16 6.18 -4.58
C GLU A 131 -8.06 5.32 -3.67
N ASP A 132 -9.22 5.83 -3.25
CA ASP A 132 -10.19 5.13 -2.40
C ASP A 132 -9.58 4.57 -1.10
N LEU A 133 -8.60 5.28 -0.53
CA LEU A 133 -7.94 4.91 0.73
C LEU A 133 -8.82 5.22 1.92
N ARG A 134 -8.74 4.41 2.96
CA ARG A 134 -9.37 4.64 4.27
C ARG A 134 -8.39 5.18 5.29
N MET A 135 -7.12 4.81 5.14
CA MET A 135 -6.02 5.27 5.99
C MET A 135 -4.90 5.81 5.13
N THR A 136 -4.41 7.00 5.46
CA THR A 136 -3.29 7.64 4.78
C THR A 136 -2.28 8.14 5.80
N ALA A 137 -1.05 7.67 5.70
CA ALA A 137 0.06 8.16 6.50
C ALA A 137 0.99 9.01 5.64
N VAL A 138 0.94 10.32 5.84
CA VAL A 138 1.92 11.26 5.31
C VAL A 138 3.02 11.44 6.35
N SER A 139 4.26 11.64 5.92
CA SER A 139 5.41 11.62 6.83
C SER A 139 6.28 12.84 6.72
N VAL A 140 6.66 13.34 7.88
CA VAL A 140 7.76 14.29 8.03
C VAL A 140 9.07 13.56 7.72
N LEU A 141 9.95 14.23 6.99
CA LEU A 141 11.30 13.75 6.71
C LEU A 141 12.29 14.86 7.00
N LYS A 142 13.12 14.69 8.02
CA LYS A 142 14.12 15.68 8.40
C LYS A 142 15.43 15.46 7.65
N ARG A 143 15.81 16.48 6.87
CA ARG A 143 17.12 16.57 6.22
C ARG A 143 17.69 17.97 6.43
N TRP A 144 18.99 18.06 6.50
CA TRP A 144 19.68 19.33 6.74
C TRP A 144 19.58 20.32 5.58
N ASP A 145 19.45 19.82 4.36
CA ASP A 145 19.55 20.57 3.10
C ASP A 145 18.19 20.82 2.40
N LEU A 146 17.11 20.11 2.84
CA LEU A 146 15.83 20.14 2.16
C LEU A 146 14.68 20.27 3.15
N GLU A 147 13.74 21.14 2.81
CA GLU A 147 12.46 21.24 3.49
C GLU A 147 11.36 20.66 2.59
N TYR A 148 10.95 19.44 2.88
CA TYR A 148 9.90 18.76 2.13
C TYR A 148 8.53 19.36 2.42
N ALA A 149 7.64 19.37 1.42
CA ALA A 149 6.30 19.96 1.55
C ALA A 149 5.46 19.28 2.66
N THR A 150 5.70 18.00 2.95
CA THR A 150 5.05 17.27 4.05
C THR A 150 5.56 17.68 5.44
N ASN A 151 6.71 18.34 5.56
CA ASN A 151 7.26 18.76 6.86
C ASN A 151 6.43 19.85 7.57
N LYS A 152 5.50 20.49 6.85
CA LYS A 152 4.55 21.46 7.45
C LYS A 152 3.52 20.80 8.37
N TYR A 153 3.24 19.50 8.19
CA TYR A 153 2.21 18.82 8.97
C TYR A 153 2.74 18.38 10.33
N PRO A 154 2.05 18.75 11.42
CA PRO A 154 2.45 18.28 12.75
C PRO A 154 2.17 16.78 12.88
N PRO A 155 3.01 16.02 13.63
CA PRO A 155 2.72 14.63 13.93
C PRO A 155 1.35 14.43 14.57
N GLY A 156 0.67 13.34 14.22
CA GLY A 156 -0.65 12.98 14.72
C GLY A 156 -1.75 13.05 13.66
N MET A 157 -2.99 12.98 14.12
CA MET A 157 -4.17 13.02 13.26
C MET A 157 -4.35 14.41 12.62
N LEU A 158 -4.46 14.46 11.31
CA LEU A 158 -4.76 15.64 10.53
C LEU A 158 -6.27 15.73 10.29
N THR A 159 -6.98 16.29 11.27
CA THR A 159 -8.45 16.33 11.28
C THR A 159 -9.04 17.12 10.12
N GLU A 160 -8.33 18.12 9.61
CA GLU A 160 -8.75 18.93 8.46
C GLU A 160 -8.82 18.15 7.13
N PHE A 161 -8.05 17.05 7.02
CA PHE A 161 -8.03 16.16 5.85
C PHE A 161 -8.79 14.85 6.11
N SER A 162 -9.27 14.62 7.33
CA SER A 162 -9.94 13.41 7.75
C SER A 162 -11.46 13.54 7.69
N THR A 163 -12.14 12.42 7.47
CA THR A 163 -13.61 12.29 7.51
C THR A 163 -14.00 11.07 8.35
N ALA A 164 -15.29 10.81 8.50
CA ALA A 164 -15.77 9.59 9.17
C ALA A 164 -15.37 8.28 8.43
N HIS A 165 -14.96 8.39 7.16
CA HIS A 165 -14.66 7.25 6.29
C HIS A 165 -13.22 7.19 5.82
N HIS A 166 -12.41 8.17 6.17
CA HIS A 166 -11.03 8.28 5.75
C HIS A 166 -10.23 9.06 6.80
N TYR A 167 -9.16 8.47 7.30
CA TYR A 167 -8.26 9.10 8.26
C TYR A 167 -6.92 9.44 7.61
N VAL A 168 -6.46 10.65 7.85
CA VAL A 168 -5.13 11.13 7.46
C VAL A 168 -4.36 11.43 8.72
N GLN A 169 -3.16 10.86 8.82
CA GLN A 169 -2.22 11.18 9.89
C GLN A 169 -0.88 11.63 9.32
N SER A 170 -0.18 12.46 10.08
CA SER A 170 1.24 12.72 9.88
C SER A 170 2.07 11.90 10.86
N GLY A 171 3.02 11.15 10.33
CA GLY A 171 4.05 10.43 11.08
C GLY A 171 5.43 10.99 10.77
N GLU A 172 6.42 10.12 10.86
CA GLU A 172 7.81 10.44 10.53
C GLU A 172 8.45 9.29 9.76
N GLU A 173 9.22 9.60 8.73
CA GLU A 173 10.25 8.67 8.30
C GLU A 173 11.57 9.04 8.97
N SER A 174 12.01 8.20 9.90
CA SER A 174 13.33 8.32 10.51
C SER A 174 14.32 7.50 9.70
N ARG A 175 15.38 8.14 9.19
CA ARG A 175 16.32 7.50 8.27
C ARG A 175 17.77 7.78 8.65
N HIS A 176 18.58 6.75 8.51
CA HIS A 176 20.02 6.81 8.66
C HIS A 176 20.70 6.30 7.39
N ASN A 177 21.47 7.16 6.74
CA ASN A 177 22.21 6.85 5.51
C ASN A 177 23.72 6.97 5.75
N SER A 178 24.48 6.05 5.19
CA SER A 178 25.96 6.00 5.37
C SER A 178 26.75 6.86 4.38
N GLY A 179 26.09 7.58 3.52
CA GLY A 179 26.67 8.46 2.52
C GLY A 179 25.98 8.33 1.17
N GLY A 180 25.86 9.44 0.46
CA GLY A 180 25.12 9.48 -0.79
C GLY A 180 23.69 8.95 -0.63
N TRP A 181 23.31 8.00 -1.46
CA TRP A 181 22.02 7.31 -1.41
C TRP A 181 22.10 5.91 -0.78
N GLU A 182 23.24 5.53 -0.28
CA GLU A 182 23.40 4.24 0.37
C GLU A 182 22.72 4.25 1.74
N THR A 183 21.93 3.22 1.99
CA THR A 183 21.31 3.04 3.29
C THR A 183 22.36 2.59 4.31
N GLY A 184 22.53 3.34 5.40
CA GLY A 184 23.34 2.97 6.53
C GLY A 184 22.62 1.98 7.44
N TYR A 185 22.09 2.48 8.56
CA TYR A 185 21.28 1.64 9.45
C TYR A 185 19.92 1.28 8.81
N GLY A 186 19.35 2.17 8.02
CA GLY A 186 18.11 1.95 7.28
C GLY A 186 17.07 3.04 7.48
N HIS A 187 15.86 2.75 7.07
CA HIS A 187 14.73 3.67 7.16
C HIS A 187 13.55 3.00 7.87
N ILE A 188 12.87 3.75 8.72
CA ILE A 188 11.66 3.31 9.42
C ILE A 188 10.56 4.35 9.32
N MET A 189 9.35 3.89 9.02
CA MET A 189 8.13 4.68 9.13
C MET A 189 7.58 4.58 10.55
N LEU A 190 7.25 5.73 11.12
CA LEU A 190 6.72 5.86 12.46
C LEU A 190 5.34 6.46 12.38
N LEU A 191 4.32 5.68 12.70
CA LEU A 191 2.92 6.08 12.67
C LEU A 191 2.40 6.37 14.08
N ASN A 192 1.29 7.11 14.17
CA ASN A 192 0.61 7.43 15.43
C ASN A 192 1.53 8.14 16.46
N LEU A 193 2.39 9.02 15.98
CA LEU A 193 3.26 9.83 16.82
C LEU A 193 2.53 11.04 17.37
N ARG A 194 2.95 11.53 18.52
CA ARG A 194 2.56 12.82 19.11
C ARG A 194 3.60 13.90 18.86
N ASN A 195 4.85 13.51 18.74
CA ASN A 195 6.00 14.36 18.46
C ASN A 195 7.01 13.62 17.59
N ILE A 196 7.84 14.36 16.86
CA ILE A 196 9.02 13.80 16.19
C ILE A 196 9.86 13.03 17.22
N VAL A 197 10.40 11.89 16.82
CA VAL A 197 11.20 11.04 17.73
C VAL A 197 12.51 11.70 18.15
N GLU A 198 12.93 11.40 19.36
CA GLU A 198 14.22 11.82 19.91
C GLU A 198 14.93 10.62 20.58
N PRO A 199 16.24 10.45 20.39
CA PRO A 199 17.13 11.22 19.50
C PRO A 199 16.95 10.81 18.03
N LEU A 200 17.18 11.75 17.11
CA LEU A 200 17.17 11.47 15.68
C LEU A 200 18.42 10.69 15.30
N SER A 201 18.23 9.58 14.55
CA SER A 201 19.30 8.89 13.86
C SER A 201 19.37 9.43 12.44
N ARG A 202 20.49 10.04 12.04
CA ARG A 202 20.54 10.80 10.80
C ARG A 202 21.54 10.25 9.79
N GLY A 203 22.79 10.01 10.22
CA GLY A 203 23.87 9.66 9.33
C GLY A 203 24.27 10.77 8.37
N ALA A 204 25.23 10.47 7.51
CA ALA A 204 25.91 11.45 6.66
C ALA A 204 25.05 12.15 5.61
N ILE A 205 23.88 11.62 5.26
CA ILE A 205 22.98 12.26 4.29
C ILE A 205 22.17 13.40 4.90
N VAL A 206 21.97 13.38 6.21
CA VAL A 206 21.21 14.40 6.95
C VAL A 206 22.13 15.46 7.52
N ASP A 207 23.27 15.04 8.03
CA ASP A 207 24.37 15.91 8.43
C ASP A 207 25.69 15.18 8.19
N ALA A 208 26.55 15.71 7.33
CA ALA A 208 27.84 15.11 7.01
C ALA A 208 28.79 14.97 8.21
N PHE A 209 28.51 15.64 9.30
CA PHE A 209 29.29 15.63 10.54
C PHE A 209 28.58 14.88 11.68
N ASP A 210 27.34 14.42 11.48
CA ASP A 210 26.65 13.64 12.48
C ASP A 210 27.33 12.26 12.62
N PRO A 211 27.55 11.79 13.85
CA PRO A 211 28.07 10.46 14.08
C PRO A 211 27.04 9.39 13.66
N ASP A 212 27.53 8.19 13.38
CA ASP A 212 26.70 6.98 13.16
C ASP A 212 26.06 6.50 14.49
N TYR A 213 25.47 7.42 15.21
CA TYR A 213 24.81 7.22 16.49
C TYR A 213 23.78 8.33 16.73
N PRO A 214 22.60 8.01 17.25
CA PRO A 214 22.18 6.69 17.75
C PRO A 214 21.68 5.76 16.62
N PRO A 215 21.67 4.43 16.85
CA PRO A 215 21.00 3.50 15.96
C PRO A 215 19.48 3.73 15.93
N LEU A 216 18.80 3.29 14.85
CA LEU A 216 17.36 3.48 14.67
C LEU A 216 16.50 2.86 15.76
N SER A 217 17.00 1.84 16.46
CA SER A 217 16.30 1.21 17.58
C SER A 217 15.95 2.19 18.71
N TYR A 218 16.69 3.28 18.88
CA TYR A 218 16.33 4.35 19.83
C TYR A 218 15.08 5.12 19.36
N ALA A 219 14.97 5.39 18.05
CA ALA A 219 13.78 6.00 17.48
C ALA A 219 12.56 5.06 17.58
N CYS A 220 12.77 3.75 17.38
CA CYS A 220 11.74 2.75 17.63
C CYS A 220 11.22 2.79 19.07
N ASP A 221 12.13 2.85 20.06
CA ASP A 221 11.77 2.92 21.48
C ASP A 221 10.99 4.18 21.81
N ASP A 222 11.38 5.31 21.21
CA ASP A 222 10.66 6.56 21.43
C ASP A 222 9.26 6.53 20.79
N ALA A 223 9.14 6.02 19.58
CA ALA A 223 7.86 5.82 18.93
C ALA A 223 6.94 4.93 19.77
N HIS A 224 7.43 3.80 20.28
CA HIS A 224 6.66 2.92 21.15
C HIS A 224 6.24 3.60 22.46
N ARG A 225 7.11 4.41 23.09
CA ARG A 225 6.73 5.20 24.26
C ARG A 225 5.60 6.19 24.00
N GLN A 226 5.47 6.67 22.78
CA GLN A 226 4.40 7.55 22.35
C GLN A 226 3.10 6.79 22.01
N GLY A 227 3.13 5.44 21.93
CA GLY A 227 2.05 4.60 21.43
C GLY A 227 2.05 4.45 19.91
N GLY A 228 3.17 4.77 19.28
CA GLY A 228 3.37 4.68 17.83
C GLY A 228 3.58 3.25 17.34
N ILE A 229 3.59 3.12 16.02
CA ILE A 229 3.85 1.88 15.28
C ILE A 229 5.11 2.09 14.43
N VAL A 230 5.98 1.10 14.44
CA VAL A 230 7.26 1.10 13.71
C VAL A 230 7.17 0.14 12.53
N ILE A 231 7.35 0.65 11.32
CA ILE A 231 7.34 -0.13 10.09
C ILE A 231 8.71 -0.01 9.42
N TRP A 232 9.36 -1.11 9.13
CA TRP A 232 10.59 -1.07 8.33
C TRP A 232 10.29 -0.80 6.87
N CYS A 233 10.99 0.16 6.25
CA CYS A 233 10.78 0.58 4.87
C CYS A 233 11.65 -0.19 3.88
N HIS A 234 11.34 -0.02 2.58
CA HIS A 234 12.21 -0.32 1.44
C HIS A 234 12.73 -1.76 1.40
N ASN A 235 11.85 -2.75 1.55
CA ASN A 235 12.17 -4.18 1.38
C ASN A 235 13.35 -4.68 2.23
N GLY A 236 13.59 -4.05 3.40
CA GLY A 236 14.67 -4.44 4.29
C GLY A 236 16.04 -3.86 3.96
N GLN A 237 16.10 -2.80 3.19
CA GLN A 237 17.33 -2.04 3.05
C GLN A 237 17.82 -1.52 4.40
N GLY A 238 19.14 -1.54 4.59
CA GLY A 238 19.79 -1.10 5.82
C GLY A 238 20.22 -2.23 6.75
N MET A 239 21.29 -1.97 7.48
CA MET A 239 21.98 -3.00 8.27
C MET A 239 21.27 -3.36 9.57
N GLU A 240 20.40 -2.48 10.09
CA GLU A 240 19.80 -2.65 11.41
C GLU A 240 18.50 -3.48 11.39
N ALA A 241 17.86 -3.70 10.19
CA ALA A 241 16.59 -4.41 10.07
C ALA A 241 16.55 -5.75 10.83
N PRO A 242 17.50 -6.68 10.64
CA PRO A 242 17.46 -7.98 11.34
C PRO A 242 17.62 -7.83 12.85
N VAL A 243 18.43 -6.86 13.30
CA VAL A 243 18.65 -6.61 14.72
C VAL A 243 17.41 -5.98 15.36
N ALA A 244 16.85 -4.96 14.73
CA ALA A 244 15.62 -4.30 15.19
C ALA A 244 14.45 -5.30 15.26
N ALA A 245 14.30 -6.17 14.25
CA ALA A 245 13.29 -7.22 14.23
C ALA A 245 13.52 -8.25 15.36
N ALA A 246 14.76 -8.73 15.55
CA ALA A 246 15.10 -9.70 16.60
C ALA A 246 14.89 -9.13 18.02
N LEU A 247 15.04 -7.82 18.19
CA LEU A 247 14.79 -7.11 19.44
C LEU A 247 13.32 -6.75 19.66
N GLY A 248 12.40 -7.15 18.74
CA GLY A 248 10.98 -6.82 18.82
C GLY A 248 10.69 -5.33 18.69
N LYS A 249 11.53 -4.59 17.94
CA LYS A 249 11.39 -3.15 17.71
C LYS A 249 10.49 -2.81 16.53
N LEU A 250 10.18 -3.80 15.68
CA LEU A 250 9.38 -3.62 14.47
C LEU A 250 7.97 -4.19 14.68
N ASP A 251 6.96 -3.42 14.30
CA ASP A 251 5.56 -3.83 14.33
C ASP A 251 5.08 -4.34 12.96
N ALA A 252 5.72 -3.90 11.87
CA ALA A 252 5.42 -4.34 10.50
C ALA A 252 6.62 -4.14 9.58
N PHE A 253 6.52 -4.68 8.36
CA PHE A 253 7.57 -4.65 7.37
C PHE A 253 7.00 -4.35 5.98
N ASN A 254 7.49 -3.29 5.32
CA ASN A 254 7.11 -2.96 3.95
C ASN A 254 7.81 -3.91 2.97
N LEU A 255 7.02 -4.81 2.38
CA LEU A 255 7.50 -5.82 1.43
C LEU A 255 7.79 -5.27 0.05
N PHE A 256 7.08 -4.22 -0.35
CA PHE A 256 7.20 -3.61 -1.66
C PHE A 256 7.25 -2.10 -1.54
N ASP A 257 8.24 -1.52 -2.16
CA ASP A 257 8.38 -0.10 -2.33
C ASP A 257 8.39 0.21 -3.84
N PRO A 258 7.63 1.20 -4.32
CA PRO A 258 7.46 1.46 -5.75
C PRO A 258 8.73 1.88 -6.50
N ASN A 259 9.81 2.15 -5.80
CA ASN A 259 11.12 2.38 -6.44
C ASN A 259 11.77 1.10 -6.99
N TRP A 260 11.20 -0.07 -6.67
CA TRP A 260 11.67 -1.37 -7.14
C TRP A 260 10.74 -1.92 -8.22
N ASN A 261 11.33 -2.49 -9.25
CA ASN A 261 10.56 -3.05 -10.39
C ASN A 261 9.89 -4.38 -10.06
N GLU A 262 10.29 -5.03 -8.98
CA GLU A 262 9.80 -6.34 -8.56
C GLU A 262 9.68 -6.40 -7.04
N VAL A 263 8.74 -7.22 -6.56
CA VAL A 263 8.54 -7.46 -5.14
C VAL A 263 9.65 -8.36 -4.60
N GLU A 264 10.40 -7.88 -3.63
CA GLU A 264 11.47 -8.64 -3.00
C GLU A 264 11.00 -9.30 -1.72
N TYR A 265 10.94 -10.62 -1.71
CA TYR A 265 10.47 -11.39 -0.56
C TYR A 265 11.60 -12.02 0.26
N ASP A 266 12.82 -12.12 -0.27
CA ASP A 266 13.88 -12.96 0.30
C ASP A 266 14.26 -12.55 1.73
N ILE A 267 14.52 -11.28 1.97
CA ILE A 267 14.89 -10.77 3.30
C ILE A 267 13.75 -11.00 4.31
N TYR A 268 12.52 -10.71 3.92
CA TYR A 268 11.34 -10.92 4.75
C TYR A 268 11.17 -12.39 5.15
N TYR A 269 11.26 -13.32 4.20
CA TYR A 269 11.13 -14.75 4.49
C TYR A 269 12.27 -15.28 5.35
N ARG A 270 13.48 -14.76 5.19
CA ARG A 270 14.62 -15.12 6.06
C ARG A 270 14.38 -14.66 7.50
N MET A 271 13.84 -13.47 7.71
CA MET A 271 13.49 -12.98 9.04
C MET A 271 12.38 -13.81 9.66
N LEU A 272 11.33 -14.12 8.92
CA LEU A 272 10.26 -15.01 9.38
C LEU A 272 10.80 -16.42 9.75
N ASN A 273 11.70 -16.97 8.93
CA ASN A 273 12.35 -18.27 9.19
C ASN A 273 13.29 -18.23 10.40
N ALA A 274 13.79 -17.05 10.76
CA ALA A 274 14.55 -16.85 12.00
C ALA A 274 13.65 -16.68 13.25
N GLY A 275 12.33 -16.81 13.08
CA GLY A 275 11.35 -16.74 14.15
C GLY A 275 10.82 -15.35 14.45
N MET A 276 11.17 -14.35 13.64
CA MET A 276 10.66 -12.99 13.80
C MET A 276 9.21 -12.92 13.34
N ARG A 277 8.35 -12.27 14.11
CA ARG A 277 6.94 -12.09 13.76
C ARG A 277 6.73 -10.70 13.18
N LEU A 278 6.62 -10.63 11.88
CA LEU A 278 6.55 -9.38 11.12
C LEU A 278 5.30 -9.38 10.22
N PRO A 279 4.30 -8.54 10.50
CA PRO A 279 3.21 -8.26 9.58
C PRO A 279 3.68 -7.66 8.25
N ALA A 280 3.04 -8.07 7.15
CA ALA A 280 3.25 -7.45 5.85
C ALA A 280 2.54 -6.10 5.75
N SER A 281 3.26 -5.10 5.29
CA SER A 281 2.78 -3.74 4.98
C SER A 281 3.36 -3.27 3.66
N THR A 282 2.88 -2.12 3.16
CA THR A 282 3.39 -1.44 1.96
C THR A 282 2.99 0.02 1.96
N GLY A 283 3.70 0.83 1.19
CA GLY A 283 3.42 2.23 0.96
C GLY A 283 3.85 2.68 -0.43
N SER A 284 3.77 3.98 -0.70
CA SER A 284 4.13 4.59 -1.99
C SER A 284 5.45 5.34 -1.96
N ASP A 285 5.99 5.64 -0.78
CA ASP A 285 7.13 6.52 -0.53
C ASP A 285 6.85 7.96 -1.06
N TRP A 286 7.37 8.32 -2.20
CA TRP A 286 7.17 9.65 -2.77
C TRP A 286 5.82 9.76 -3.46
N PHE A 287 4.95 10.63 -2.94
CA PHE A 287 3.56 10.84 -3.37
C PHE A 287 2.73 9.54 -3.24
N ILE A 288 1.55 9.48 -3.87
CA ILE A 288 0.92 8.21 -4.18
C ILE A 288 1.38 7.80 -5.57
N SER A 289 2.59 7.25 -5.63
CA SER A 289 3.29 6.91 -6.88
C SER A 289 3.08 5.47 -7.32
N SER A 290 2.19 4.73 -6.64
CA SER A 290 1.81 3.36 -6.95
C SER A 290 0.38 3.06 -6.52
N ALA A 291 -0.20 1.97 -7.03
CA ALA A 291 -1.46 1.43 -6.54
C ALA A 291 -1.29 0.56 -5.28
N ASN A 292 -0.11 0.49 -4.70
CA ASN A 292 0.19 -0.33 -3.54
C ASN A 292 -0.60 0.12 -2.31
N ARG A 293 -1.20 -0.84 -1.62
CA ARG A 293 -1.93 -0.63 -0.37
C ARG A 293 -1.92 -1.85 0.53
N VAL A 294 -2.01 -1.60 1.81
CA VAL A 294 -2.25 -2.62 2.80
C VAL A 294 -3.72 -2.61 3.18
N TYR A 295 -4.37 -3.75 3.08
CA TYR A 295 -5.69 -3.97 3.64
C TYR A 295 -5.56 -4.53 5.04
N ALA A 296 -6.20 -3.87 6.01
CA ALA A 296 -6.25 -4.31 7.39
C ALA A 296 -7.68 -4.74 7.76
N ASP A 297 -7.82 -5.93 8.37
CA ASP A 297 -9.09 -6.46 8.83
C ASP A 297 -9.41 -5.93 10.23
N THR A 298 -10.31 -4.95 10.29
CA THR A 298 -10.80 -4.36 11.54
C THR A 298 -12.05 -5.07 12.09
N GLY A 299 -12.56 -6.05 11.36
CA GLY A 299 -13.88 -6.65 11.63
C GLY A 299 -15.01 -5.80 11.09
N ALA A 300 -16.02 -5.49 11.92
CA ALA A 300 -17.27 -4.92 11.42
C ALA A 300 -17.25 -3.39 11.21
N ALA A 301 -16.41 -2.64 11.92
CA ALA A 301 -16.40 -1.18 11.89
C ALA A 301 -15.02 -0.64 11.60
N PHE A 302 -14.95 0.36 10.72
CA PHE A 302 -13.71 1.07 10.43
C PHE A 302 -13.53 2.23 11.43
N ASP A 303 -12.44 2.17 12.17
CA ASP A 303 -11.94 3.28 12.97
C ASP A 303 -10.41 3.32 12.93
N TYR A 304 -9.84 4.45 13.31
CA TYR A 304 -8.41 4.69 13.23
C TYR A 304 -7.59 3.73 14.08
N GLU A 305 -7.96 3.56 15.35
CA GLU A 305 -7.23 2.71 16.30
C GLU A 305 -7.36 1.23 15.94
N GLY A 306 -8.55 0.81 15.50
CA GLY A 306 -8.80 -0.55 15.03
C GLY A 306 -7.97 -0.91 13.81
N TRP A 307 -7.79 0.03 12.88
CA TRP A 307 -6.95 -0.18 11.70
C TRP A 307 -5.47 -0.35 12.08
N LEU A 308 -4.96 0.50 12.97
CA LEU A 308 -3.58 0.41 13.46
C LEU A 308 -3.35 -0.89 14.24
N ASP A 309 -4.31 -1.30 15.07
CA ASP A 309 -4.25 -2.55 15.82
C ASP A 309 -4.26 -3.78 14.89
N ALA A 310 -5.09 -3.76 13.85
CA ALA A 310 -5.12 -4.81 12.84
C ALA A 310 -3.79 -4.92 12.06
N LEU A 311 -3.19 -3.79 11.68
CA LEU A 311 -1.87 -3.74 11.07
C LEU A 311 -0.81 -4.37 11.98
N LYS A 312 -0.75 -3.93 13.24
CA LYS A 312 0.20 -4.43 14.24
C LYS A 312 0.03 -5.92 14.54
N LYS A 313 -1.20 -6.43 14.51
CA LYS A 313 -1.52 -7.85 14.70
C LYS A 313 -1.29 -8.71 13.46
N GLY A 314 -0.95 -8.11 12.33
CA GLY A 314 -0.76 -8.83 11.07
C GLY A 314 -2.06 -9.36 10.45
N LYS A 315 -3.20 -8.81 10.81
CA LYS A 315 -4.47 -9.07 10.12
C LYS A 315 -4.50 -8.29 8.82
N THR A 316 -3.53 -8.57 7.94
CA THR A 316 -3.31 -7.79 6.73
C THR A 316 -3.01 -8.65 5.52
N PHE A 317 -3.31 -8.10 4.36
CA PHE A 317 -2.67 -8.43 3.09
C PHE A 317 -2.29 -7.15 2.35
N ILE A 318 -1.31 -7.26 1.48
CA ILE A 318 -0.84 -6.17 0.61
C ILE A 318 -1.13 -6.49 -0.84
N THR A 319 -1.42 -5.46 -1.63
CA THR A 319 -1.77 -5.61 -3.05
C THR A 319 -1.65 -4.29 -3.81
N ASN A 320 -1.59 -4.39 -5.14
CA ASN A 320 -1.87 -3.28 -6.05
C ASN A 320 -3.04 -3.57 -7.00
N GLY A 321 -3.84 -4.61 -6.71
CA GLY A 321 -5.03 -4.96 -7.52
C GLY A 321 -5.74 -6.22 -7.05
N PRO A 322 -5.12 -7.41 -7.14
CA PRO A 322 -5.73 -8.67 -6.73
C PRO A 322 -6.01 -8.75 -5.22
N VAL A 323 -7.10 -9.41 -4.86
CA VAL A 323 -7.47 -9.69 -3.47
C VAL A 323 -7.10 -11.14 -3.15
N VAL A 324 -6.53 -11.38 -1.97
CA VAL A 324 -6.13 -12.71 -1.50
C VAL A 324 -6.57 -12.95 -0.06
N TYR A 325 -7.17 -14.09 0.17
CA TYR A 325 -7.52 -14.57 1.51
C TYR A 325 -6.80 -15.87 1.81
N LEU A 326 -6.38 -16.01 3.06
CA LEU A 326 -5.73 -17.20 3.59
C LEU A 326 -6.49 -17.71 4.80
N SER A 327 -6.70 -19.00 4.87
CA SER A 327 -7.22 -19.69 6.06
C SER A 327 -6.37 -20.92 6.35
N VAL A 328 -5.92 -21.07 7.60
CA VAL A 328 -5.22 -22.26 8.11
C VAL A 328 -6.03 -22.77 9.30
N ASN A 329 -6.63 -23.94 9.18
CA ASN A 329 -7.59 -24.48 10.16
C ASN A 329 -8.67 -23.45 10.57
N GLY A 330 -9.16 -22.64 9.63
CA GLY A 330 -10.14 -21.58 9.88
C GLY A 330 -9.58 -20.29 10.47
N GLN A 331 -8.27 -20.16 10.68
CA GLN A 331 -7.61 -18.96 11.20
C GLN A 331 -6.99 -18.16 10.05
N GLY A 332 -7.18 -16.83 10.07
CA GLY A 332 -6.65 -15.89 9.07
C GLY A 332 -5.26 -15.34 9.42
N PRO A 333 -4.74 -14.45 8.57
CA PRO A 333 -3.44 -13.79 8.77
C PRO A 333 -3.29 -13.16 10.16
N GLY A 334 -2.07 -13.17 10.68
CA GLY A 334 -1.74 -12.67 12.02
C GLY A 334 -2.08 -13.62 13.18
N SER A 335 -2.81 -14.68 12.90
CA SER A 335 -3.18 -15.69 13.91
C SER A 335 -2.06 -16.69 14.16
N GLU A 336 -2.19 -17.43 15.29
CA GLU A 336 -1.35 -18.57 15.63
C GLU A 336 -2.16 -19.85 15.67
N VAL A 337 -1.66 -20.91 15.04
CA VAL A 337 -2.23 -22.25 15.04
C VAL A 337 -1.28 -23.17 15.79
N THR A 338 -1.78 -23.85 16.83
CA THR A 338 -1.03 -24.88 17.56
C THR A 338 -1.40 -26.26 17.01
N ALA A 339 -0.40 -27.10 16.78
CA ALA A 339 -0.55 -28.45 16.25
C ALA A 339 0.40 -29.43 16.96
N ASN A 340 0.10 -30.76 16.91
CA ASN A 340 1.05 -31.78 17.30
C ASN A 340 1.95 -32.12 16.07
N PRO A 341 3.15 -32.69 16.33
CA PRO A 341 3.98 -33.19 15.24
C PRO A 341 3.22 -34.23 14.41
N GLY A 342 3.17 -34.02 13.09
CA GLY A 342 2.48 -34.88 12.13
C GLY A 342 0.99 -34.55 11.92
N ASP A 343 0.40 -33.60 12.66
CA ASP A 343 -0.96 -33.14 12.38
C ASP A 343 -1.06 -32.52 11.00
N ASN A 344 -2.19 -32.70 10.32
CA ASN A 344 -2.50 -32.04 9.07
C ASN A 344 -3.23 -30.72 9.31
N LEU A 345 -2.69 -29.64 8.78
CA LEU A 345 -3.31 -28.32 8.76
C LEU A 345 -4.06 -28.14 7.44
N SER A 346 -5.37 -27.94 7.53
CA SER A 346 -6.19 -27.62 6.34
C SER A 346 -5.95 -26.17 5.94
N VAL A 347 -5.43 -25.96 4.74
CA VAL A 347 -5.12 -24.64 4.21
C VAL A 347 -5.99 -24.34 2.99
N GLU A 348 -6.58 -23.14 2.99
CA GLU A 348 -7.36 -22.63 1.88
C GLU A 348 -6.86 -21.23 1.51
N VAL A 349 -6.53 -21.03 0.23
CA VAL A 349 -6.24 -19.74 -0.38
C VAL A 349 -7.34 -19.44 -1.39
N THR A 350 -8.03 -18.33 -1.22
CA THR A 350 -9.00 -17.85 -2.21
C THR A 350 -8.59 -16.48 -2.73
N TRP A 351 -8.92 -16.21 -3.98
CA TRP A 351 -8.64 -14.91 -4.58
C TRP A 351 -9.73 -14.46 -5.54
N GLU A 352 -9.78 -13.17 -5.71
CA GLU A 352 -10.57 -12.48 -6.72
C GLU A 352 -9.78 -11.26 -7.23
N SER A 353 -10.05 -10.87 -8.47
CA SER A 353 -9.32 -9.79 -9.13
C SER A 353 -10.10 -9.24 -10.30
N HIS A 354 -9.95 -7.97 -10.61
CA HIS A 354 -10.41 -7.41 -11.87
C HIS A 354 -9.49 -7.82 -13.04
N TYR A 355 -8.24 -8.13 -12.74
CA TYR A 355 -7.23 -8.56 -13.73
C TYR A 355 -6.99 -10.07 -13.65
N PRO A 356 -6.57 -10.72 -14.75
CA PRO A 356 -6.19 -12.12 -14.71
C PRO A 356 -5.04 -12.40 -13.74
N VAL A 357 -5.21 -13.41 -12.88
CA VAL A 357 -4.17 -13.90 -11.97
C VAL A 357 -3.45 -15.07 -12.64
N ARG A 358 -2.15 -14.96 -12.81
CA ARG A 358 -1.33 -16.00 -13.44
C ARG A 358 -1.04 -17.17 -12.51
N SER A 359 -0.71 -16.87 -11.26
CA SER A 359 -0.37 -17.88 -10.26
C SER A 359 -0.86 -17.48 -8.87
N ALA A 360 -1.41 -18.46 -8.16
CA ALA A 360 -1.65 -18.39 -6.73
C ALA A 360 -0.75 -19.42 -6.04
N GLU A 361 -0.01 -19.00 -5.04
CA GLU A 361 0.98 -19.81 -4.35
C GLU A 361 0.71 -19.88 -2.86
N LEU A 362 0.74 -21.10 -2.32
CA LEU A 362 0.83 -21.37 -0.90
C LEU A 362 2.30 -21.35 -0.49
N LEU A 363 2.63 -20.62 0.54
CA LEU A 363 3.96 -20.52 1.11
C LEU A 363 4.01 -21.22 2.47
N VAL A 364 5.00 -22.09 2.65
CA VAL A 364 5.31 -22.72 3.94
C VAL A 364 6.79 -22.49 4.21
N ASN A 365 7.11 -21.67 5.20
CA ASN A 365 8.47 -21.28 5.54
C ASN A 365 9.29 -20.75 4.32
N GLY A 366 8.64 -20.00 3.44
CA GLY A 366 9.25 -19.45 2.21
C GLY A 366 9.37 -20.42 1.05
N LEU A 367 9.04 -21.70 1.23
CA LEU A 367 8.94 -22.66 0.14
C LEU A 367 7.53 -22.63 -0.47
N VAL A 368 7.42 -23.01 -1.73
CA VAL A 368 6.14 -23.10 -2.46
C VAL A 368 5.79 -24.57 -2.66
N PRO A 369 5.20 -25.25 -1.64
CA PRO A 369 4.84 -26.66 -1.79
C PRO A 369 3.69 -26.86 -2.78
N VAL A 370 2.80 -25.86 -2.89
CA VAL A 370 1.65 -25.93 -3.78
C VAL A 370 1.50 -24.60 -4.51
N ALA A 371 1.42 -24.67 -5.82
CA ALA A 371 1.07 -23.55 -6.66
C ALA A 371 -0.07 -23.96 -7.61
N LYS A 372 -1.00 -23.04 -7.83
CA LYS A 372 -2.03 -23.16 -8.83
C LYS A 372 -1.78 -22.13 -9.93
N THR A 373 -1.33 -22.60 -11.07
CA THR A 373 -1.30 -21.78 -12.27
C THR A 373 -2.74 -21.61 -12.74
N ALA A 374 -3.24 -20.38 -12.69
CA ALA A 374 -4.53 -20.06 -13.27
C ALA A 374 -4.37 -20.11 -14.79
N GLY A 375 -5.18 -20.94 -15.46
CA GLY A 375 -5.18 -21.02 -16.92
C GLY A 375 -5.81 -19.76 -17.53
N GLY A 376 -5.08 -19.06 -18.41
CA GLY A 376 -5.65 -17.98 -19.21
C GLY A 376 -6.16 -16.78 -18.41
N ASP A 377 -7.44 -16.50 -18.47
CA ASP A 377 -8.08 -15.27 -17.94
C ASP A 377 -8.76 -15.46 -16.57
N SER A 378 -8.17 -16.25 -15.66
CA SER A 378 -8.79 -16.51 -14.36
C SER A 378 -8.70 -15.29 -13.44
N THR A 379 -9.83 -14.66 -13.17
CA THR A 379 -9.97 -13.55 -12.24
C THR A 379 -10.34 -13.97 -10.81
N SER A 380 -10.61 -15.27 -10.60
CA SER A 380 -10.91 -15.79 -9.26
C SER A 380 -10.53 -17.27 -9.14
N GLY A 381 -10.39 -17.75 -7.93
CA GLY A 381 -10.14 -19.17 -7.71
C GLY A 381 -9.90 -19.54 -6.27
N THR A 382 -9.68 -20.84 -6.07
CA THR A 382 -9.39 -21.43 -4.77
C THR A 382 -8.28 -22.48 -4.93
N LEU A 383 -7.31 -22.45 -4.00
CA LEU A 383 -6.31 -23.48 -3.80
C LEU A 383 -6.52 -24.07 -2.43
N LYS A 384 -6.63 -25.39 -2.34
CA LYS A 384 -6.74 -26.13 -1.07
C LYS A 384 -5.60 -27.12 -0.96
N ALA A 385 -5.03 -27.22 0.24
CA ALA A 385 -3.95 -28.13 0.51
C ALA A 385 -3.98 -28.56 2.00
N ASP A 386 -3.47 -29.73 2.26
CA ASP A 386 -3.10 -30.17 3.61
C ASP A 386 -1.59 -29.99 3.79
N VAL A 387 -1.20 -29.32 4.87
CA VAL A 387 0.20 -29.10 5.24
C VAL A 387 0.49 -29.88 6.52
N THR A 388 1.48 -30.75 6.48
CA THR A 388 1.90 -31.50 7.69
C THR A 388 2.67 -30.57 8.63
N ALA A 389 2.26 -30.51 9.88
CA ALA A 389 2.89 -29.70 10.92
C ALA A 389 4.08 -30.47 11.52
N ASP A 390 5.26 -30.34 10.93
CA ASP A 390 6.48 -30.99 11.41
C ASP A 390 7.34 -30.08 12.30
N PHE A 391 7.29 -28.76 12.08
CA PHE A 391 8.13 -27.75 12.73
C PHE A 391 7.34 -26.48 13.01
N ASP A 392 7.80 -25.71 13.99
CA ASP A 392 7.38 -24.31 14.15
C ASP A 392 7.66 -23.53 12.85
N GLY A 393 6.74 -22.64 12.47
CA GLY A 393 6.94 -21.89 11.23
C GLY A 393 5.79 -20.95 10.92
N TRP A 394 5.62 -20.72 9.63
CA TRP A 394 4.61 -19.81 9.12
C TRP A 394 4.05 -20.25 7.76
N ILE A 395 2.81 -19.86 7.52
CA ILE A 395 2.10 -20.12 6.28
C ILE A 395 1.57 -18.79 5.76
N ALA A 396 1.77 -18.49 4.48
CA ALA A 396 1.25 -17.32 3.80
C ALA A 396 0.76 -17.66 2.38
N ALA A 397 0.10 -16.72 1.73
CA ALA A 397 -0.30 -16.84 0.34
C ALA A 397 0.18 -15.63 -0.45
N ARG A 398 0.52 -15.85 -1.74
CA ARG A 398 0.84 -14.77 -2.66
C ARG A 398 0.28 -15.02 -4.05
N LEU A 399 0.02 -13.95 -4.77
CA LEU A 399 -0.49 -13.95 -6.13
C LEU A 399 0.46 -13.20 -7.05
N PHE A 400 0.51 -13.63 -8.30
CA PHE A 400 1.19 -12.93 -9.39
C PHE A 400 0.27 -12.83 -10.60
N SER A 401 0.39 -11.71 -11.32
CA SER A 401 -0.18 -11.55 -12.65
C SER A 401 0.90 -11.24 -13.68
N ALA A 402 0.59 -11.48 -14.96
CA ALA A 402 1.41 -11.01 -16.06
C ALA A 402 1.14 -9.55 -16.41
N ASP A 403 -0.03 -9.05 -15.99
CA ASP A 403 -0.47 -7.68 -16.27
C ASP A 403 0.21 -6.67 -15.32
N ARG A 404 0.14 -5.42 -15.71
CA ARG A 404 0.63 -4.29 -14.94
C ARG A 404 -0.49 -3.31 -14.68
N ASP A 405 -0.40 -2.64 -13.55
CA ASP A 405 -1.29 -1.51 -13.24
C ASP A 405 -0.92 -0.26 -14.04
N SER A 406 -1.69 0.80 -13.90
CA SER A 406 -1.46 2.08 -14.58
C SER A 406 -0.22 2.86 -14.06
N PHE A 407 0.43 2.37 -13.02
CA PHE A 407 1.75 2.81 -12.55
C PHE A 407 2.89 1.95 -13.14
N ALA A 408 2.58 1.07 -14.10
CA ALA A 408 3.52 0.13 -14.73
C ALA A 408 4.14 -0.90 -13.77
N GLN A 409 3.53 -1.12 -12.60
CA GLN A 409 3.97 -2.13 -11.65
C GLN A 409 3.34 -3.50 -11.96
N PRO A 410 4.07 -4.61 -11.79
CA PRO A 410 3.47 -5.93 -11.90
C PRO A 410 2.39 -6.13 -10.83
N LEU A 411 1.27 -6.73 -11.21
CA LEU A 411 0.19 -6.99 -10.27
C LEU A 411 0.59 -8.10 -9.29
N PHE A 412 0.37 -7.86 -8.01
CA PHE A 412 0.69 -8.79 -6.94
C PHE A 412 -0.32 -8.73 -5.79
N ALA A 413 -0.34 -9.75 -4.96
CA ALA A 413 -0.89 -9.72 -3.62
C ALA A 413 -0.10 -10.67 -2.70
N HIS A 414 -0.05 -10.35 -1.40
CA HIS A 414 0.63 -11.18 -0.39
C HIS A 414 -0.05 -11.01 0.98
N THR A 415 -0.37 -12.11 1.66
CA THR A 415 -0.93 -12.05 3.02
C THR A 415 0.16 -11.88 4.07
N SER A 416 -0.14 -11.30 5.22
CA SER A 416 0.65 -11.58 6.41
C SER A 416 0.60 -13.07 6.75
N PRO A 417 1.58 -13.59 7.50
CA PRO A 417 1.62 -15.00 7.88
C PRO A 417 0.52 -15.41 8.88
N VAL A 418 0.12 -16.68 8.80
CA VAL A 418 -0.40 -17.44 9.95
C VAL A 418 0.78 -18.17 10.53
N TYR A 419 1.01 -18.02 11.83
CA TYR A 419 2.11 -18.68 12.53
C TYR A 419 1.69 -20.06 13.02
N VAL A 420 2.60 -21.03 12.93
CA VAL A 420 2.37 -22.42 13.34
C VAL A 420 3.34 -22.79 14.46
N THR A 421 2.80 -23.28 15.58
CA THR A 421 3.59 -23.77 16.71
C THR A 421 3.32 -25.27 16.88
N VAL A 422 4.38 -26.09 16.90
CA VAL A 422 4.29 -27.55 16.90
C VAL A 422 4.84 -28.14 18.19
N GLY A 423 4.07 -29.04 18.82
CA GLY A 423 4.52 -29.85 19.95
C GLY A 423 4.73 -29.09 21.25
N ARG A 424 4.07 -27.95 21.44
CA ARG A 424 4.15 -27.14 22.67
C ARG A 424 2.76 -26.76 23.18
N ASP A 425 2.57 -26.88 24.48
CA ASP A 425 1.37 -26.38 25.16
C ASP A 425 1.50 -24.84 25.34
N GLY A 426 0.88 -24.10 24.48
CA GLY A 426 0.71 -22.66 24.59
C GLY A 426 1.65 -21.79 23.71
N PRO A 427 1.29 -20.49 23.50
CA PRO A 427 2.00 -19.60 22.60
C PRO A 427 3.41 -19.30 23.09
N HIS A 428 4.36 -19.23 22.15
CA HIS A 428 5.71 -18.74 22.41
C HIS A 428 5.65 -17.35 23.03
N LYS A 429 6.15 -17.20 24.25
CA LYS A 429 6.51 -15.87 24.74
C LYS A 429 7.82 -15.49 24.08
N SER A 430 7.73 -14.58 23.11
CA SER A 430 8.87 -13.87 22.52
C SER A 430 9.51 -12.95 23.55
#